data_4e0100b0c71fcfbfac7bc8ca97d037a6
#
_entry.id   4e0100b0c71fcfbfac7bc8ca97d037a6
#
_cell.length_a   1.000
_cell.length_b   1.000
_cell.length_c   1.000
_cell.angle_alpha   90.00
_cell.angle_beta   90.00
_cell.angle_gamma   90.00
#
_symmetry.space_group_name_H-M   'P 1'
#
loop_
_entity.id
_entity.type
_entity.pdbx_description
1 polymer ?
#
loop_
_entity_poly.entity_id
_entity_poly.type
_entity_poly.pdbx_seq_one_letter_code
_entity_poly.pdbx_strand_id
1 'polypeptide(L)'
;LGERLGQLDKTVAITAVLEAFDHGIFSHGSGSAYPPNRSRAVLPSLFGCSWADASLDGTVAVGLREVSNALHFAALRDGQDVANAPVYVNYALFDTPLENMYGTNLARLRRIRIEIDPANVMDLAGGFKF
;
A
#
# COMPACT_ATOMS: atom_id res chain seq x y z
N LEU A 1 -0.04 -10.35 -17.84
CA LEU A 1 0.58 -9.09 -17.41
C LEU A 1 1.88 -8.81 -18.16
N GLY A 2 2.79 -9.78 -18.23
CA GLY A 2 4.05 -9.65 -18.96
C GLY A 2 3.88 -9.24 -20.42
N GLU A 3 2.84 -9.73 -21.09
CA GLU A 3 2.56 -9.34 -22.50
C GLU A 3 2.07 -7.89 -22.64
N ARG A 4 1.27 -7.38 -21.69
CA ARG A 4 0.80 -5.98 -21.72
C ARG A 4 1.91 -4.99 -21.35
N LEU A 5 2.75 -5.34 -20.38
CA LEU A 5 3.88 -4.51 -19.96
C LEU A 5 5.07 -4.64 -20.92
N GLY A 6 5.25 -5.76 -21.61
CA GLY A 6 6.29 -5.96 -22.62
C GLY A 6 6.06 -5.20 -23.94
N GLN A 7 4.86 -4.65 -24.13
CA GLN A 7 4.53 -3.74 -25.24
C GLN A 7 4.74 -2.26 -24.87
N LEU A 8 4.95 -1.95 -23.59
CA LEU A 8 5.35 -0.63 -23.15
C LEU A 8 6.82 -0.44 -23.49
N ASP A 9 7.13 0.67 -24.15
CA ASP A 9 8.44 1.06 -24.65
C ASP A 9 9.55 0.81 -23.59
N LYS A 10 10.80 0.67 -24.05
CA LYS A 10 12.03 0.42 -23.27
C LYS A 10 12.28 1.40 -22.10
N THR A 11 11.40 2.37 -21.91
CA THR A 11 11.45 3.39 -20.85
C THR A 11 10.70 3.00 -19.56
N VAL A 12 10.09 1.81 -19.51
CA VAL A 12 9.37 1.33 -18.32
C VAL A 12 10.26 0.37 -17.53
N ALA A 13 10.59 0.72 -16.29
CA ALA A 13 11.27 -0.17 -15.37
C ALA A 13 10.28 -0.72 -14.33
N ILE A 14 10.35 -2.04 -14.11
CA ILE A 14 9.51 -2.74 -13.13
C ILE A 14 10.40 -3.23 -12.00
N THR A 15 9.98 -2.96 -10.77
CA THR A 15 10.67 -3.39 -9.55
C THR A 15 9.73 -4.28 -8.73
N ALA A 16 10.26 -5.40 -8.26
CA ALA A 16 9.60 -6.24 -7.27
C ALA A 16 10.54 -6.40 -6.08
N VAL A 17 10.06 -6.07 -4.89
CA VAL A 17 10.80 -6.21 -3.64
C VAL A 17 9.97 -7.07 -2.69
N LEU A 18 10.58 -8.11 -2.14
CA LEU A 18 10.04 -8.92 -1.07
C LEU A 18 10.86 -8.65 0.18
N GLU A 19 10.24 -8.08 1.21
CA GLU A 19 10.92 -7.71 2.44
C GLU A 19 10.78 -8.84 3.46
N ALA A 20 11.86 -9.60 3.65
CA ALA A 20 11.93 -10.71 4.59
C ALA A 20 12.21 -10.21 6.02
N PHE A 21 11.26 -9.48 6.62
CA PHE A 21 11.36 -9.08 8.02
C PHE A 21 11.13 -10.26 8.97
N ASP A 22 11.68 -10.16 10.17
CA ASP A 22 11.39 -11.10 11.25
C ASP A 22 9.89 -11.10 11.55
N HIS A 23 9.35 -12.29 11.80
CA HIS A 23 7.92 -12.48 12.09
C HIS A 23 7.44 -11.67 13.30
N GLY A 24 8.31 -11.42 14.27
CA GLY A 24 8.01 -10.67 15.47
C GLY A 24 7.84 -9.17 15.26
N ILE A 25 8.33 -8.60 14.15
CA ILE A 25 8.36 -7.14 13.97
C ILE A 25 6.98 -6.50 14.09
N PHE A 26 5.93 -7.16 13.62
CA PHE A 26 4.56 -6.66 13.66
C PHE A 26 3.81 -6.98 14.95
N SER A 27 4.42 -7.74 15.86
CA SER A 27 3.86 -8.05 17.19
C SER A 27 4.32 -7.05 18.25
N HIS A 28 5.35 -6.24 17.97
CA HIS A 28 5.90 -5.24 18.87
C HIS A 28 5.25 -3.88 18.64
N GLY A 29 4.84 -3.25 19.72
CA GLY A 29 4.31 -1.91 19.71
C GLY A 29 2.79 -1.85 19.83
N SER A 30 2.35 -0.99 20.74
CA SER A 30 0.96 -0.61 20.92
C SER A 30 0.80 0.88 20.58
N GLY A 31 -0.31 1.23 19.95
CA GLY A 31 -0.68 2.63 19.73
C GLY A 31 -0.04 3.32 18.53
N SER A 32 0.58 2.59 17.60
CA SER A 32 1.03 3.15 16.32
C SER A 32 -0.15 3.44 15.39
N ALA A 33 0.07 4.32 14.40
CA ALA A 33 -0.91 4.59 13.36
C ALA A 33 -1.16 3.35 12.48
N TYR A 34 -0.12 2.61 12.16
CA TYR A 34 -0.22 1.35 11.44
C TYR A 34 -0.86 0.29 12.34
N PRO A 35 -1.86 -0.46 11.86
CA PRO A 35 -2.57 -1.42 12.69
C PRO A 35 -1.63 -2.49 13.25
N PRO A 36 -1.44 -2.59 14.57
CA PRO A 36 -0.68 -3.68 15.18
C PRO A 36 -1.52 -4.95 15.20
N ASN A 37 -0.90 -6.03 15.56
CA ASN A 37 -1.52 -7.32 15.82
C ASN A 37 -1.87 -8.13 14.58
N ARG A 38 -0.84 -8.81 14.14
CA ARG A 38 -1.07 -10.00 13.36
C ARG A 38 -0.47 -11.17 14.09
N SER A 39 -1.32 -12.12 14.39
CA SER A 39 -0.92 -13.42 14.94
C SER A 39 -0.05 -14.21 13.96
N ARG A 40 0.00 -13.77 12.70
CA ARG A 40 0.80 -14.37 11.62
C ARG A 40 1.61 -13.30 10.89
N ALA A 41 2.83 -13.68 10.54
CA ALA A 41 3.70 -12.83 9.77
C ALA A 41 3.12 -12.54 8.39
N VAL A 42 3.21 -11.30 7.97
CA VAL A 42 3.03 -10.89 6.59
C VAL A 42 4.34 -10.25 6.14
N LEU A 43 4.79 -10.62 4.95
CA LEU A 43 5.94 -9.99 4.33
C LEU A 43 5.45 -8.84 3.45
N PRO A 44 5.79 -7.59 3.78
CA PRO A 44 5.52 -6.48 2.89
C PRO A 44 6.16 -6.74 1.53
N SER A 45 5.39 -6.51 0.49
CA SER A 45 5.87 -6.68 -0.88
C SER A 45 5.58 -5.40 -1.65
N LEU A 46 6.60 -4.88 -2.32
CA LEU A 46 6.47 -3.72 -3.20
C LEU A 46 6.54 -4.19 -4.66
N PHE A 47 5.55 -3.79 -5.42
CA PHE A 47 5.59 -3.83 -6.88
C PHE A 47 5.54 -2.39 -7.39
N GLY A 48 6.65 -1.93 -7.91
CA GLY A 48 6.83 -0.58 -8.41
C GLY A 48 7.06 -0.54 -9.91
N CYS A 49 6.69 0.58 -10.51
CA CYS A 49 6.95 0.86 -11.90
C CYS A 49 7.41 2.31 -12.04
N SER A 50 8.42 2.55 -12.88
CA SER A 50 8.83 3.89 -13.26
C SER A 50 8.78 4.03 -14.77
N TRP A 51 8.33 5.18 -15.26
CA TRP A 51 8.20 5.50 -16.67
C TRP A 51 8.42 6.99 -16.91
N ALA A 52 8.74 7.36 -18.16
CA ALA A 52 9.03 8.73 -18.52
C ALA A 52 7.87 9.44 -19.25
N ASP A 53 6.98 8.68 -19.91
CA ASP A 53 5.89 9.23 -20.69
C ASP A 53 4.60 9.34 -19.85
N ALA A 54 4.21 10.57 -19.50
CA ALA A 54 3.00 10.84 -18.70
C ALA A 54 1.70 10.33 -19.36
N SER A 55 1.67 10.10 -20.67
CA SER A 55 0.50 9.50 -21.34
C SER A 55 0.22 8.07 -20.88
N LEU A 56 1.20 7.40 -20.27
CA LEU A 56 1.10 6.05 -19.74
C LEU A 56 0.57 5.98 -18.29
N ASP A 57 0.42 7.10 -17.58
CA ASP A 57 0.05 7.15 -16.16
C ASP A 57 -1.18 6.27 -15.85
N GLY A 58 -2.25 6.43 -16.61
CA GLY A 58 -3.46 5.64 -16.41
C GLY A 58 -3.26 4.14 -16.67
N THR A 59 -2.50 3.79 -17.71
CA THR A 59 -2.22 2.40 -18.07
C THR A 59 -1.39 1.72 -17.00
N VAL A 60 -0.35 2.40 -16.51
CA VAL A 60 0.54 1.88 -15.46
C VAL A 60 -0.22 1.73 -14.14
N ALA A 61 -1.02 2.72 -13.74
CA ALA A 61 -1.82 2.63 -12.52
C ALA A 61 -2.80 1.45 -12.55
N VAL A 62 -3.47 1.21 -13.66
CA VAL A 62 -4.34 0.04 -13.85
C VAL A 62 -3.54 -1.25 -13.76
N GLY A 63 -2.41 -1.34 -14.44
CA GLY A 63 -1.54 -2.52 -14.42
C GLY A 63 -1.03 -2.87 -13.01
N LEU A 64 -0.63 -1.87 -12.22
CA LEU A 64 -0.20 -2.09 -10.84
C LEU A 64 -1.33 -2.63 -9.95
N ARG A 65 -2.57 -2.13 -10.12
CA ARG A 65 -3.73 -2.69 -9.40
C ARG A 65 -4.03 -4.13 -9.80
N GLU A 66 -3.96 -4.44 -11.09
CA GLU A 66 -4.16 -5.82 -11.59
C GLU A 66 -3.12 -6.77 -10.99
N VAL A 67 -1.84 -6.36 -10.91
CA VAL A 67 -0.77 -7.16 -10.27
C VAL A 67 -1.07 -7.36 -8.79
N SER A 68 -1.35 -6.28 -8.06
CA SER A 68 -1.64 -6.33 -6.64
C SER A 68 -2.80 -7.27 -6.34
N ASN A 69 -3.89 -7.15 -7.08
CA ASN A 69 -5.06 -8.02 -6.94
C ASN A 69 -4.73 -9.49 -7.26
N ALA A 70 -4.01 -9.74 -8.34
CA ALA A 70 -3.65 -11.11 -8.74
C ALA A 70 -2.79 -11.80 -7.66
N LEU A 71 -1.84 -11.08 -7.06
CA LEU A 71 -1.00 -11.59 -5.97
C LEU A 71 -1.80 -11.82 -4.70
N HIS A 72 -2.68 -10.87 -4.34
CA HIS A 72 -3.56 -11.01 -3.19
C HIS A 72 -4.46 -12.27 -3.32
N PHE A 73 -5.11 -12.45 -4.46
CA PHE A 73 -5.93 -13.64 -4.72
C PHE A 73 -5.12 -14.93 -4.77
N ALA A 74 -3.89 -14.90 -5.29
CA ALA A 74 -3.00 -16.06 -5.27
C ALA A 74 -2.63 -16.44 -3.83
N ALA A 75 -2.29 -15.46 -2.99
CA ALA A 75 -1.97 -15.68 -1.59
C ALA A 75 -3.17 -16.26 -0.80
N LEU A 76 -4.38 -15.72 -1.02
CA LEU A 76 -5.61 -16.27 -0.42
C LEU A 76 -5.85 -17.71 -0.83
N ARG A 77 -5.72 -18.02 -2.12
CA ARG A 77 -5.90 -19.37 -2.64
C ARG A 77 -4.87 -20.35 -2.07
N ASP A 78 -3.68 -19.86 -1.78
CA ASP A 78 -2.58 -20.62 -1.16
C ASP A 78 -2.73 -20.74 0.37
N GLY A 79 -3.85 -20.27 0.94
CA GLY A 79 -4.17 -20.39 2.35
C GLY A 79 -3.48 -19.36 3.26
N GLN A 80 -2.92 -18.30 2.70
CA GLN A 80 -2.32 -17.23 3.49
C GLN A 80 -3.40 -16.33 4.11
N ASP A 81 -3.18 -15.91 5.35
CA ASP A 81 -4.09 -15.03 6.10
C ASP A 81 -3.86 -13.55 5.72
N VAL A 82 -4.20 -13.20 4.49
CA VAL A 82 -3.99 -11.85 3.95
C VAL A 82 -5.29 -11.09 3.64
N ALA A 83 -6.46 -11.69 3.90
CA ALA A 83 -7.76 -11.09 3.56
C ALA A 83 -7.94 -9.66 4.10
N ASN A 84 -7.46 -9.42 5.33
CA ASN A 84 -7.53 -8.13 6.00
C ASN A 84 -6.13 -7.53 6.25
N ALA A 85 -5.14 -7.91 5.42
CA ALA A 85 -3.80 -7.36 5.53
C ALA A 85 -3.81 -5.85 5.23
N PRO A 86 -3.31 -4.97 6.13
CA PRO A 86 -3.23 -3.56 5.82
C PRO A 86 -2.19 -3.33 4.73
N VAL A 87 -2.49 -2.39 3.85
CA VAL A 87 -1.53 -1.89 2.88
C VAL A 87 -0.52 -1.01 3.61
N TYR A 88 0.77 -1.21 3.36
CA TYR A 88 1.79 -0.33 3.91
C TYR A 88 1.74 1.02 3.21
N VAL A 89 1.61 2.10 3.97
CA VAL A 89 1.34 3.45 3.45
C VAL A 89 2.37 3.93 2.43
N ASN A 90 3.64 3.56 2.59
CA ASN A 90 4.71 3.95 1.66
C ASN A 90 4.65 3.20 0.32
N TYR A 91 3.88 2.11 0.24
CA TYR A 91 3.70 1.30 -0.96
C TYR A 91 2.29 1.43 -1.54
N ALA A 92 1.45 2.21 -0.89
CA ALA A 92 0.08 2.43 -1.32
C ALA A 92 0.02 3.31 -2.58
N LEU A 93 -0.88 2.98 -3.49
CA LEU A 93 -1.23 3.87 -4.59
C LEU A 93 -1.96 5.11 -4.03
N PHE A 94 -1.85 6.22 -4.74
CA PHE A 94 -2.36 7.54 -4.33
C PHE A 94 -3.87 7.57 -3.98
N ASP A 95 -4.64 6.64 -4.52
CA ASP A 95 -6.08 6.50 -4.32
C ASP A 95 -6.45 5.31 -3.41
N THR A 96 -5.49 4.72 -2.72
CA THR A 96 -5.75 3.64 -1.77
C THR A 96 -6.63 4.15 -0.62
N PRO A 97 -7.77 3.51 -0.33
CA PRO A 97 -8.62 3.91 0.79
C PRO A 97 -7.87 3.88 2.12
N LEU A 98 -8.06 4.92 2.94
CA LEU A 98 -7.41 5.03 4.26
C LEU A 98 -7.71 3.83 5.18
N GLU A 99 -8.89 3.27 5.05
CA GLU A 99 -9.33 2.09 5.79
C GLU A 99 -8.43 0.88 5.52
N ASN A 100 -7.93 0.74 4.30
CA ASN A 100 -7.04 -0.34 3.90
C ASN A 100 -5.63 -0.20 4.49
N MET A 101 -5.23 1.01 4.87
CA MET A 101 -3.92 1.30 5.47
C MET A 101 -3.97 1.34 6.99
N TYR A 102 -4.99 1.96 7.56
CA TYR A 102 -5.05 2.28 8.99
C TYR A 102 -6.12 1.49 9.76
N GLY A 103 -7.03 0.80 9.06
CA GLY A 103 -8.06 -0.03 9.67
C GLY A 103 -8.84 0.71 10.76
N THR A 104 -8.98 0.09 11.91
CA THR A 104 -9.72 0.65 13.07
C THR A 104 -9.05 1.89 13.68
N ASN A 105 -7.79 2.14 13.39
CA ASN A 105 -7.08 3.33 13.90
C ASN A 105 -7.51 4.63 13.20
N LEU A 106 -8.16 4.55 12.05
CA LEU A 106 -8.53 5.72 11.24
C LEU A 106 -9.40 6.72 12.02
N ALA A 107 -10.37 6.24 12.80
CA ALA A 107 -11.22 7.12 13.61
C ALA A 107 -10.42 7.91 14.66
N ARG A 108 -9.42 7.28 15.28
CA ARG A 108 -8.51 7.95 16.22
C ARG A 108 -7.60 8.95 15.50
N LEU A 109 -7.08 8.61 14.35
CA LEU A 109 -6.22 9.50 13.56
C LEU A 109 -6.98 10.76 13.12
N ARG A 110 -8.23 10.63 12.68
CA ARG A 110 -9.09 11.78 12.36
C ARG A 110 -9.33 12.71 13.57
N ARG A 111 -9.50 12.16 14.77
CA ARG A 111 -9.62 12.97 15.98
C ARG A 111 -8.33 13.71 16.30
N ILE A 112 -7.19 13.02 16.26
CA ILE A 112 -5.87 13.62 16.47
C ILE A 112 -5.65 14.76 15.47
N ARG A 113 -5.98 14.55 14.20
CA ARG A 113 -5.85 15.59 13.18
C ARG A 113 -6.67 16.83 13.54
N ILE A 114 -7.93 16.69 13.96
CA ILE A 114 -8.79 17.82 14.36
C ILE A 114 -8.20 18.58 15.56
N GLU A 115 -7.63 17.85 16.53
CA GLU A 115 -7.05 18.46 17.75
C GLU A 115 -5.72 19.17 17.48
N ILE A 116 -4.86 18.62 16.62
CA ILE A 116 -3.49 19.11 16.40
C ILE A 116 -3.41 20.09 15.23
N ASP A 117 -4.25 19.88 14.20
CA ASP A 117 -4.29 20.73 13.00
C ASP A 117 -5.72 21.19 12.69
N PRO A 118 -6.33 22.01 13.57
CA PRO A 118 -7.70 22.48 13.38
C PRO A 118 -7.86 23.38 12.14
N ALA A 119 -6.79 24.03 11.71
CA ALA A 119 -6.78 24.86 10.51
C ALA A 119 -6.49 24.09 9.22
N ASN A 120 -6.28 22.76 9.34
CA ASN A 120 -6.00 21.86 8.22
C ASN A 120 -4.78 22.27 7.36
N VAL A 121 -3.74 22.78 8.00
CA VAL A 121 -2.52 23.24 7.32
C VAL A 121 -1.80 22.09 6.62
N MET A 122 -1.85 20.88 7.21
CA MET A 122 -1.22 19.69 6.64
C MET A 122 -1.84 19.22 5.33
N ASP A 123 -3.05 19.69 4.98
CA ASP A 123 -3.64 19.40 3.66
C ASP A 123 -2.89 20.07 2.51
N LEU A 124 -2.09 21.11 2.80
CA LEU A 124 -1.23 21.75 1.81
C LEU A 124 -0.01 20.89 1.43
N ALA A 125 0.36 19.94 2.27
CA ALA A 125 1.42 18.96 1.96
C ALA A 125 0.88 17.82 1.10
N GLY A 126 1.74 17.13 0.38
CA GLY A 126 1.39 15.89 -0.32
C GLY A 126 1.00 14.74 0.64
N GLY A 127 0.58 13.61 0.10
CA GLY A 127 0.26 12.40 0.86
C GLY A 127 -1.22 12.19 1.15
N PHE A 128 -1.50 11.16 1.94
CA PHE A 128 -2.87 10.78 2.31
C PHE A 128 -3.47 11.76 3.33
N LYS A 129 -4.76 12.05 3.19
CA LYS A 129 -5.50 13.02 4.04
C LYS A 129 -6.51 12.30 4.91
N PHE A 130 -6.58 12.66 6.19
CA PHE A 130 -7.50 12.06 7.17
C PHE A 130 -8.84 12.80 7.24
#